data_a17e98f709772242db306d1e6637f5df
#
_entry.id   a17e98f709772242db306d1e6637f5df
#
_cell.length_a   1.000
_cell.length_b   1.000
_cell.length_c   1.000
_cell.angle_alpha   90.00
_cell.angle_beta   90.00
_cell.angle_gamma   90.00
#
_symmetry.space_group_name_H-M   'P 1'
#
loop_
_entity.id
_entity.type
_entity.pdbx_description
1 polymer ?
#
loop_
_entity_poly.entity_id
_entity_poly.type
_entity_poly.pdbx_seq_one_letter_code
_entity_poly.pdbx_strand_id
1 'polypeptide(L)'
;YAESWDAPGLIVGEPGADVGLVAFAADPTMAVIDEAIERGADLLICHHPLLFRSVHAVSGQDVHGAIVGKLYSYHCALWVGHTNADAAWRGVGQAAADAFGLVDQRPLVPIDDPGSAHAVGLGRVGLLEEPMTLERFAHRVAQALPATNLGIQVAGDLQSLVRRVAVLPGSGDSLFDEVRASGADVYVTSDLRHHPATDALEQARYEASLLSRG
;
A
#
# COMPACT_ATOMS: atom_id res chain seq x y z
N TYR A 1 -12.14 2.79 -8.23
CA TYR A 1 -11.30 1.66 -7.77
C TYR A 1 -11.20 1.57 -6.24
N ALA A 2 -11.79 2.51 -5.48
CA ALA A 2 -11.77 2.46 -4.04
C ALA A 2 -12.55 1.25 -3.51
N GLU A 3 -12.06 0.66 -2.43
CA GLU A 3 -12.78 -0.34 -1.67
C GLU A 3 -14.09 0.25 -1.11
N SER A 4 -15.12 -0.58 -0.95
CA SER A 4 -16.48 -0.13 -0.57
C SER A 4 -16.55 0.55 0.82
N TRP A 5 -15.59 0.29 1.68
CA TRP A 5 -15.46 0.88 3.03
C TRP A 5 -14.62 2.17 3.04
N ASP A 6 -13.92 2.47 1.94
CA ASP A 6 -12.98 3.59 1.83
C ASP A 6 -13.66 4.86 1.30
N ALA A 7 -13.14 6.01 1.68
CA ALA A 7 -13.67 7.31 1.30
C ALA A 7 -12.57 8.27 0.83
N PRO A 8 -11.89 7.94 -0.30
CA PRO A 8 -10.87 8.83 -0.87
C PRO A 8 -11.50 10.06 -1.53
N GLY A 9 -10.67 11.03 -1.86
CA GLY A 9 -11.09 12.26 -2.52
C GLY A 9 -10.79 13.51 -1.70
N LEU A 10 -11.51 14.60 -1.96
CA LEU A 10 -11.36 15.85 -1.23
C LEU A 10 -11.94 15.71 0.19
N ILE A 11 -11.07 15.77 1.19
CA ILE A 11 -11.42 15.58 2.60
C ILE A 11 -11.64 16.93 3.29
N VAL A 12 -10.77 17.91 3.00
CA VAL A 12 -10.86 19.28 3.52
C VAL A 12 -10.55 20.25 2.39
N GLY A 13 -11.32 21.31 2.26
CA GLY A 13 -11.09 22.39 1.30
C GLY A 13 -12.31 22.69 0.43
N GLU A 14 -12.14 23.68 -0.45
CA GLU A 14 -13.18 24.18 -1.36
C GLU A 14 -12.96 23.61 -2.76
N PRO A 15 -13.94 22.92 -3.37
CA PRO A 15 -13.79 22.25 -4.67
C PRO A 15 -13.40 23.16 -5.85
N GLY A 16 -13.65 24.46 -5.74
CA GLY A 16 -13.36 25.42 -6.80
C GLY A 16 -12.15 26.32 -6.54
N ALA A 17 -11.35 26.02 -5.51
CA ALA A 17 -10.17 26.82 -5.19
C ALA A 17 -9.06 26.64 -6.23
N ASP A 18 -8.33 27.72 -6.52
CA ASP A 18 -7.15 27.68 -7.36
C ASP A 18 -6.02 26.92 -6.65
N VAL A 19 -5.28 26.10 -7.40
CA VAL A 19 -4.14 25.33 -6.90
C VAL A 19 -2.88 25.66 -7.70
N GLY A 20 -1.94 26.33 -7.07
CA GLY A 20 -0.63 26.66 -7.65
C GLY A 20 0.48 25.75 -7.16
N LEU A 21 0.46 25.35 -5.88
CA LEU A 21 1.47 24.47 -5.28
C LEU A 21 0.82 23.23 -4.66
N VAL A 22 1.30 22.06 -5.06
CA VAL A 22 0.85 20.76 -4.54
C VAL A 22 1.96 20.10 -3.73
N ALA A 23 1.66 19.68 -2.51
CA ALA A 23 2.50 18.84 -1.67
C ALA A 23 2.00 17.40 -1.63
N PHE A 24 2.91 16.43 -1.39
CA PHE A 24 2.60 15.02 -1.26
C PHE A 24 3.18 14.46 0.03
N ALA A 25 2.43 13.61 0.71
CA ALA A 25 2.90 12.85 1.87
C ALA A 25 2.14 11.51 1.99
N ALA A 26 2.70 10.56 2.76
CA ALA A 26 1.99 9.33 3.09
C ALA A 26 0.89 9.60 4.12
N ASP A 27 1.21 10.30 5.20
CA ASP A 27 0.35 10.49 6.37
C ASP A 27 0.02 11.97 6.60
N PRO A 28 -1.25 12.33 6.88
CA PRO A 28 -1.65 13.70 7.22
C PRO A 28 -1.40 14.00 8.71
N THR A 29 -0.16 13.84 9.17
CA THR A 29 0.20 14.19 10.55
C THR A 29 0.28 15.70 10.74
N MET A 30 0.17 16.19 11.99
CA MET A 30 0.29 17.62 12.28
C MET A 30 1.61 18.21 11.73
N ALA A 31 2.72 17.50 11.87
CA ALA A 31 4.02 17.94 11.36
C ALA A 31 4.03 18.09 9.83
N VAL A 32 3.39 17.15 9.11
CA VAL A 32 3.25 17.22 7.64
C VAL A 32 2.35 18.39 7.23
N ILE A 33 1.26 18.60 7.97
CA ILE A 33 0.36 19.75 7.74
C ILE A 33 1.11 21.07 7.95
N ASP A 34 1.88 21.17 9.03
CA ASP A 34 2.67 22.35 9.34
C ASP A 34 3.68 22.65 8.22
N GLU A 35 4.41 21.64 7.77
CA GLU A 35 5.39 21.80 6.69
C GLU A 35 4.72 22.17 5.35
N ALA A 36 3.60 21.57 5.01
CA ALA A 36 2.85 21.90 3.79
C ALA A 36 2.40 23.37 3.79
N ILE A 37 1.87 23.85 4.93
CA ILE A 37 1.43 25.23 5.11
C ILE A 37 2.63 26.20 5.07
N GLU A 38 3.73 25.88 5.75
CA GLU A 38 4.97 26.71 5.74
C GLU A 38 5.56 26.85 4.33
N ARG A 39 5.41 25.82 3.51
CA ARG A 39 5.82 25.86 2.09
C ARG A 39 4.83 26.59 1.19
N GLY A 40 3.67 26.97 1.69
CA GLY A 40 2.61 27.64 0.93
C GLY A 40 1.85 26.71 0.00
N ALA A 41 1.70 25.45 0.35
CA ALA A 41 0.92 24.51 -0.45
C ALA A 41 -0.57 24.86 -0.41
N ASP A 42 -1.20 24.91 -1.59
CA ASP A 42 -2.65 25.09 -1.74
C ASP A 42 -3.40 23.74 -1.61
N LEU A 43 -2.72 22.64 -1.96
CA LEU A 43 -3.22 21.30 -1.89
C LEU A 43 -2.17 20.34 -1.33
N LEU A 44 -2.52 19.61 -0.28
CA LEU A 44 -1.78 18.45 0.20
C LEU A 44 -2.50 17.18 -0.26
N ILE A 45 -1.78 16.31 -0.96
CA ILE A 45 -2.26 14.98 -1.32
C ILE A 45 -1.60 13.97 -0.39
N CYS A 46 -2.42 13.24 0.37
CA CYS A 46 -1.97 12.14 1.23
C CYS A 46 -2.47 10.79 0.73
N HIS A 47 -1.73 9.74 1.07
CA HIS A 47 -2.16 8.37 0.84
C HIS A 47 -3.15 7.94 1.93
N HIS A 48 -2.77 8.03 3.19
CA HIS A 48 -3.63 7.64 4.30
C HIS A 48 -4.68 8.71 4.62
N PRO A 49 -5.93 8.28 4.94
CA PRO A 49 -7.00 9.22 5.23
C PRO A 49 -6.85 9.85 6.63
N LEU A 50 -7.10 11.16 6.71
CA LEU A 50 -7.19 11.86 7.99
C LEU A 50 -8.39 11.37 8.82
N LEU A 51 -9.54 11.19 8.18
CA LEU A 51 -10.81 10.80 8.81
C LEU A 51 -11.15 9.35 8.41
N PHE A 52 -10.36 8.39 8.88
CA PHE A 52 -10.54 6.96 8.57
C PHE A 52 -11.86 6.39 9.12
N ARG A 53 -12.34 6.95 10.22
CA ARG A 53 -13.63 6.59 10.83
C ARG A 53 -14.57 7.79 10.79
N SER A 54 -15.89 7.53 10.76
CA SER A 54 -16.91 8.57 10.86
C SER A 54 -16.69 9.42 12.11
N VAL A 55 -16.77 10.73 11.95
CA VAL A 55 -16.66 11.71 13.04
C VAL A 55 -17.99 12.40 13.28
N HIS A 56 -18.28 12.70 14.55
CA HIS A 56 -19.51 13.41 14.95
C HIS A 56 -19.26 14.88 15.30
N ALA A 57 -17.99 15.25 15.50
CA ALA A 57 -17.59 16.61 15.78
C ALA A 57 -16.24 16.92 15.16
N VAL A 58 -16.03 18.16 14.76
CA VAL A 58 -14.77 18.72 14.32
C VAL A 58 -14.45 19.91 15.20
N SER A 59 -13.52 19.77 16.13
CA SER A 59 -13.16 20.82 17.08
C SER A 59 -11.68 20.73 17.44
N GLY A 60 -11.11 21.78 18.00
CA GLY A 60 -9.72 21.78 18.47
C GLY A 60 -9.46 20.96 19.74
N GLN A 61 -10.42 20.16 20.20
CA GLN A 61 -10.25 19.28 21.35
C GLN A 61 -9.51 17.98 21.00
N ASP A 62 -9.46 17.60 19.72
CA ASP A 62 -8.71 16.46 19.21
C ASP A 62 -7.84 16.85 18.02
N VAL A 63 -6.88 15.98 17.70
CA VAL A 63 -5.91 16.25 16.65
C VAL A 63 -6.55 16.36 15.25
N HIS A 64 -7.58 15.55 14.95
CA HIS A 64 -8.21 15.58 13.62
C HIS A 64 -8.96 16.90 13.41
N GLY A 65 -9.73 17.34 14.42
CA GLY A 65 -10.41 18.62 14.39
C GLY A 65 -9.44 19.80 14.32
N ALA A 66 -8.31 19.74 15.05
CA ALA A 66 -7.28 20.76 14.99
C ALA A 66 -6.64 20.85 13.59
N ILE A 67 -6.34 19.70 12.95
CA ILE A 67 -5.82 19.64 11.58
C ILE A 67 -6.83 20.24 10.59
N VAL A 68 -8.09 19.82 10.64
CA VAL A 68 -9.14 20.36 9.76
C VAL A 68 -9.25 21.90 9.92
N GLY A 69 -9.31 22.39 11.16
CA GLY A 69 -9.35 23.82 11.43
C GLY A 69 -8.13 24.58 10.88
N LYS A 70 -6.95 23.98 11.01
CA LYS A 70 -5.70 24.56 10.50
C LYS A 70 -5.69 24.62 8.96
N LEU A 71 -6.05 23.53 8.29
CA LEU A 71 -6.14 23.48 6.84
C LEU A 71 -7.09 24.55 6.27
N TYR A 72 -8.28 24.72 6.86
CA TYR A 72 -9.20 25.79 6.46
C TYR A 72 -8.64 27.18 6.73
N SER A 73 -8.00 27.40 7.88
CA SER A 73 -7.44 28.71 8.25
C SER A 73 -6.32 29.19 7.34
N TYR A 74 -5.58 28.25 6.75
CA TYR A 74 -4.47 28.53 5.86
C TYR A 74 -4.76 28.24 4.37
N HIS A 75 -6.03 27.98 4.04
CA HIS A 75 -6.48 27.70 2.65
C HIS A 75 -5.70 26.56 1.96
N CYS A 76 -5.24 25.56 2.72
CA CYS A 76 -4.59 24.38 2.21
C CYS A 76 -5.61 23.23 2.16
N ALA A 77 -5.98 22.76 0.98
CA ALA A 77 -6.88 21.63 0.82
C ALA A 77 -6.17 20.31 1.12
N LEU A 78 -6.91 19.29 1.59
CA LEU A 78 -6.43 17.92 1.76
C LEU A 78 -7.22 16.98 0.85
N TRP A 79 -6.52 16.32 -0.03
CA TRP A 79 -7.05 15.24 -0.87
C TRP A 79 -6.39 13.91 -0.53
N VAL A 80 -7.17 12.83 -0.52
CA VAL A 80 -6.69 11.49 -0.18
C VAL A 80 -6.84 10.55 -1.37
N GLY A 81 -5.75 9.89 -1.75
CA GLY A 81 -5.71 8.77 -2.68
C GLY A 81 -5.25 7.52 -1.95
N HIS A 82 -6.18 6.66 -1.55
CA HIS A 82 -5.94 5.50 -0.71
C HIS A 82 -6.06 4.20 -1.52
N THR A 83 -7.06 3.36 -1.28
CA THR A 83 -7.20 2.09 -2.00
C THR A 83 -7.41 2.27 -3.51
N ASN A 84 -7.99 3.39 -3.95
CA ASN A 84 -8.08 3.75 -5.36
C ASN A 84 -6.71 4.03 -5.99
N ALA A 85 -5.78 4.61 -5.24
CA ALA A 85 -4.39 4.81 -5.69
C ALA A 85 -3.60 3.49 -5.70
N ASP A 86 -3.90 2.57 -4.77
CA ASP A 86 -3.30 1.24 -4.75
C ASP A 86 -3.69 0.40 -5.97
N ALA A 87 -4.97 0.46 -6.34
CA ALA A 87 -5.54 -0.36 -7.40
C ALA A 87 -5.31 0.18 -8.82
N ALA A 88 -4.99 1.46 -8.97
CA ALA A 88 -4.85 2.11 -10.27
C ALA A 88 -3.72 1.51 -11.12
N TRP A 89 -3.87 1.63 -12.45
CA TRP A 89 -2.72 1.47 -13.34
C TRP A 89 -1.66 2.54 -13.02
N ARG A 90 -0.40 2.10 -12.91
CA ARG A 90 0.72 2.91 -12.38
C ARG A 90 0.52 3.38 -10.93
N GLY A 91 -0.36 2.72 -10.20
CA GLY A 91 -0.60 2.95 -8.78
C GLY A 91 0.47 2.32 -7.88
N VAL A 92 0.26 2.37 -6.57
CA VAL A 92 1.26 1.99 -5.55
C VAL A 92 1.66 0.52 -5.67
N GLY A 93 0.70 -0.39 -5.92
CA GLY A 93 0.98 -1.81 -6.11
C GLY A 93 1.91 -2.08 -7.30
N GLN A 94 1.68 -1.40 -8.43
CA GLN A 94 2.55 -1.52 -9.60
C GLN A 94 3.91 -0.90 -9.37
N ALA A 95 3.97 0.27 -8.74
CA ALA A 95 5.24 0.94 -8.44
C ALA A 95 6.16 0.06 -7.58
N ALA A 96 5.60 -0.65 -6.58
CA ALA A 96 6.36 -1.60 -5.77
C ALA A 96 6.84 -2.80 -6.60
N ALA A 97 5.98 -3.38 -7.44
CA ALA A 97 6.35 -4.49 -8.32
C ALA A 97 7.46 -4.10 -9.32
N ASP A 98 7.39 -2.90 -9.90
CA ASP A 98 8.41 -2.34 -10.77
C ASP A 98 9.75 -2.16 -10.02
N ALA A 99 9.70 -1.62 -8.80
CA ALA A 99 10.89 -1.42 -7.96
C ALA A 99 11.58 -2.75 -7.61
N PHE A 100 10.82 -3.83 -7.48
CA PHE A 100 11.37 -5.18 -7.23
C PHE A 100 11.84 -5.87 -8.51
N GLY A 101 11.64 -5.27 -9.68
CA GLY A 101 12.04 -5.81 -10.98
C GLY A 101 11.16 -6.96 -11.45
N LEU A 102 9.86 -6.92 -11.17
CA LEU A 102 8.93 -7.93 -11.63
C LEU A 102 8.50 -7.65 -13.07
N VAL A 103 8.45 -8.70 -13.87
CA VAL A 103 7.93 -8.72 -15.24
C VAL A 103 6.61 -9.50 -15.30
N ASP A 104 5.90 -9.43 -16.45
CA ASP A 104 4.62 -10.13 -16.67
C ASP A 104 3.60 -9.90 -15.55
N GLN A 105 3.48 -8.65 -15.13
CA GLN A 105 2.67 -8.26 -13.99
C GLN A 105 1.17 -8.31 -14.30
N ARG A 106 0.39 -8.75 -13.33
CA ARG A 106 -1.06 -8.65 -13.30
C ARG A 106 -1.54 -8.26 -11.90
N PRO A 107 -2.73 -7.69 -11.74
CA PRO A 107 -3.31 -7.48 -10.41
C PRO A 107 -3.42 -8.80 -9.63
N LEU A 108 -3.16 -8.76 -8.33
CA LEU A 108 -3.42 -9.88 -7.43
C LEU A 108 -4.93 -10.08 -7.25
N VAL A 109 -5.65 -8.99 -7.01
CA VAL A 109 -7.12 -8.94 -6.98
C VAL A 109 -7.58 -8.01 -8.10
N PRO A 110 -7.98 -8.54 -9.26
CA PRO A 110 -8.37 -7.72 -10.41
C PRO A 110 -9.70 -7.02 -10.16
N ILE A 111 -9.83 -5.81 -10.69
CA ILE A 111 -11.08 -5.05 -10.79
C ILE A 111 -11.51 -5.09 -12.25
N ASP A 112 -12.76 -5.46 -12.50
CA ASP A 112 -13.34 -5.41 -13.84
C ASP A 112 -13.71 -3.96 -14.17
N ASP A 113 -12.96 -3.38 -15.12
CA ASP A 113 -13.21 -2.05 -15.67
C ASP A 113 -13.11 -2.05 -17.20
N PRO A 114 -14.24 -2.24 -17.89
CA PRO A 114 -14.27 -2.24 -19.35
C PRO A 114 -13.80 -0.91 -19.99
N GLY A 115 -13.79 0.18 -19.23
CA GLY A 115 -13.30 1.48 -19.68
C GLY A 115 -11.79 1.66 -19.59
N SER A 116 -11.11 0.77 -18.87
CA SER A 116 -9.65 0.83 -18.71
C SER A 116 -8.92 0.10 -19.83
N ALA A 117 -7.93 0.76 -20.42
CA ALA A 117 -7.02 0.12 -21.38
C ALA A 117 -5.98 -0.80 -20.70
N HIS A 118 -5.91 -0.80 -19.37
CA HIS A 118 -4.92 -1.53 -18.59
C HIS A 118 -5.58 -2.33 -17.47
N ALA A 119 -4.98 -3.45 -17.09
CA ALA A 119 -5.43 -4.22 -15.95
C ALA A 119 -5.23 -3.44 -14.66
N VAL A 120 -6.29 -3.27 -13.89
CA VAL A 120 -6.34 -2.56 -12.60
C VAL A 120 -6.81 -3.50 -11.50
N GLY A 121 -6.46 -3.19 -10.26
CA GLY A 121 -6.80 -3.98 -9.09
C GLY A 121 -5.74 -3.96 -8.01
N LEU A 122 -6.07 -4.49 -6.84
CA LEU A 122 -5.20 -4.47 -5.67
C LEU A 122 -3.99 -5.39 -5.83
N GLY A 123 -2.86 -4.93 -5.34
CA GLY A 123 -1.60 -5.66 -5.38
C GLY A 123 -1.13 -6.01 -6.80
N ARG A 124 -0.04 -6.75 -6.89
CA ARG A 124 0.46 -7.29 -8.16
C ARG A 124 1.02 -8.69 -7.96
N VAL A 125 0.92 -9.49 -8.99
CA VAL A 125 1.66 -10.74 -9.14
C VAL A 125 2.49 -10.62 -10.40
N GLY A 126 3.78 -10.95 -10.29
CA GLY A 126 4.69 -10.92 -11.43
C GLY A 126 5.78 -11.98 -11.29
N LEU A 127 6.66 -12.03 -12.25
CA LEU A 127 7.77 -12.97 -12.31
C LEU A 127 9.10 -12.23 -12.15
N LEU A 128 10.05 -12.87 -11.50
CA LEU A 128 11.46 -12.52 -11.66
C LEU A 128 11.95 -13.07 -13.00
N GLU A 129 12.72 -12.29 -13.76
CA GLU A 129 13.33 -12.75 -15.02
C GLU A 129 14.15 -14.02 -14.80
N GLU A 130 14.94 -14.03 -13.72
CA GLU A 130 15.70 -15.19 -13.28
C GLU A 130 15.31 -15.56 -11.83
N PRO A 131 15.03 -16.84 -11.55
CA PRO A 131 14.79 -17.29 -10.18
C PRO A 131 15.99 -17.01 -9.29
N MET A 132 15.74 -16.68 -8.03
CA MET A 132 16.79 -16.48 -7.03
C MET A 132 16.34 -17.01 -5.67
N THR A 133 17.27 -17.15 -4.72
CA THR A 133 16.91 -17.56 -3.36
C THR A 133 16.10 -16.45 -2.66
N LEU A 134 15.28 -16.84 -1.70
CA LEU A 134 14.51 -15.91 -0.86
C LEU A 134 15.42 -14.89 -0.18
N GLU A 135 16.61 -15.30 0.27
CA GLU A 135 17.63 -14.41 0.83
C GLU A 135 18.03 -13.29 -0.15
N ARG A 136 18.38 -13.67 -1.39
CA ARG A 136 18.76 -12.69 -2.42
C ARG A 136 17.60 -11.76 -2.80
N PHE A 137 16.39 -12.32 -2.87
CA PHE A 137 15.20 -11.51 -3.14
C PHE A 137 14.90 -10.54 -2.00
N ALA A 138 15.01 -10.96 -0.74
CA ALA A 138 14.85 -10.06 0.42
C ALA A 138 15.87 -8.92 0.40
N HIS A 139 17.13 -9.19 0.05
CA HIS A 139 18.12 -8.12 -0.16
C HIS A 139 17.72 -7.15 -1.28
N ARG A 140 17.17 -7.65 -2.39
CA ARG A 140 16.67 -6.80 -3.48
C ARG A 140 15.54 -5.89 -2.98
N VAL A 141 14.57 -6.42 -2.25
CA VAL A 141 13.48 -5.63 -1.64
C VAL A 141 14.03 -4.58 -0.70
N ALA A 142 14.99 -4.95 0.17
CA ALA A 142 15.62 -4.01 1.10
C ALA A 142 16.37 -2.86 0.40
N GLN A 143 16.96 -3.12 -0.77
CA GLN A 143 17.64 -2.11 -1.56
C GLN A 143 16.69 -1.20 -2.34
N ALA A 144 15.51 -1.72 -2.70
CA ALA A 144 14.51 -0.97 -3.46
C ALA A 144 13.67 -0.04 -2.59
N LEU A 145 13.57 -0.30 -1.29
CA LEU A 145 12.75 0.45 -0.36
C LEU A 145 13.60 1.41 0.50
N PRO A 146 13.01 2.50 0.99
CA PRO A 146 13.66 3.36 1.98
C PRO A 146 14.07 2.56 3.22
N ALA A 147 15.28 2.85 3.74
CA ALA A 147 15.75 2.20 4.96
C ALA A 147 14.89 2.56 6.17
N THR A 148 14.56 1.56 6.98
CA THR A 148 13.85 1.72 8.24
C THR A 148 14.65 1.11 9.39
N ASN A 149 14.33 1.47 10.64
CA ASN A 149 15.01 0.94 11.81
C ASN A 149 14.84 -0.58 11.98
N LEU A 150 13.73 -1.14 11.50
CA LEU A 150 13.43 -2.57 11.57
C LEU A 150 13.95 -3.35 10.34
N GLY A 151 14.26 -2.67 9.25
CA GLY A 151 14.64 -3.30 7.98
C GLY A 151 13.53 -4.18 7.41
N ILE A 152 13.95 -5.19 6.64
CA ILE A 152 13.05 -6.19 6.05
C ILE A 152 13.01 -7.42 6.97
N GLN A 153 11.80 -7.84 7.32
CA GLN A 153 11.56 -9.08 8.05
C GLN A 153 11.24 -10.20 7.06
N VAL A 154 11.88 -11.34 7.20
CA VAL A 154 11.72 -12.48 6.30
C VAL A 154 11.26 -13.69 7.09
N ALA A 155 10.26 -14.39 6.58
CA ALA A 155 9.77 -15.65 7.12
C ALA A 155 9.77 -16.72 6.04
N GLY A 156 10.34 -17.88 6.34
CA GLY A 156 10.50 -19.00 5.41
C GLY A 156 11.94 -19.49 5.32
N ASP A 157 12.17 -20.50 4.47
CA ASP A 157 13.52 -21.00 4.20
C ASP A 157 14.23 -20.04 3.22
N LEU A 158 15.30 -19.43 3.69
CA LEU A 158 16.10 -18.46 2.93
C LEU A 158 16.71 -19.02 1.64
N GLN A 159 16.86 -20.33 1.53
CA GLN A 159 17.40 -21.01 0.34
C GLN A 159 16.31 -21.43 -0.66
N SER A 160 15.02 -21.28 -0.32
CA SER A 160 13.92 -21.53 -1.25
C SER A 160 14.05 -20.67 -2.50
N LEU A 161 13.79 -21.26 -3.67
CA LEU A 161 13.79 -20.52 -4.94
C LEU A 161 12.51 -19.71 -5.07
N VAL A 162 12.66 -18.44 -5.42
CA VAL A 162 11.60 -17.50 -5.71
C VAL A 162 11.64 -17.16 -7.20
N ARG A 163 10.52 -17.31 -7.88
CA ARG A 163 10.30 -16.86 -9.24
C ARG A 163 9.03 -16.02 -9.36
N ARG A 164 7.93 -16.48 -8.78
CA ARG A 164 6.65 -15.75 -8.78
C ARG A 164 6.47 -15.02 -7.47
N VAL A 165 6.26 -13.72 -7.57
CA VAL A 165 6.15 -12.81 -6.43
C VAL A 165 4.77 -12.18 -6.42
N ALA A 166 4.10 -12.23 -5.27
CA ALA A 166 2.95 -11.39 -4.97
C ALA A 166 3.39 -10.20 -4.12
N VAL A 167 2.88 -9.02 -4.41
CA VAL A 167 3.15 -7.80 -3.65
C VAL A 167 1.86 -7.03 -3.39
N LEU A 168 1.67 -6.63 -2.14
CA LEU A 168 0.64 -5.68 -1.72
C LEU A 168 1.28 -4.70 -0.73
N PRO A 169 1.55 -3.46 -1.11
CA PRO A 169 1.94 -2.42 -0.16
C PRO A 169 0.83 -2.20 0.87
N GLY A 170 1.21 -1.96 2.12
CA GLY A 170 0.26 -1.75 3.21
C GLY A 170 -0.18 -3.04 3.90
N SER A 171 -1.42 -3.09 4.37
CA SER A 171 -1.99 -4.17 5.18
C SER A 171 -2.42 -5.36 4.32
N GLY A 172 -1.65 -6.44 4.37
CA GLY A 172 -1.80 -7.58 3.47
C GLY A 172 -2.38 -8.85 4.08
N ASP A 173 -2.76 -8.86 5.33
CA ASP A 173 -3.20 -10.09 6.01
C ASP A 173 -4.57 -10.63 5.56
N SER A 174 -5.36 -9.83 4.87
CA SER A 174 -6.64 -10.24 4.30
C SER A 174 -6.53 -10.97 2.96
N LEU A 175 -5.37 -10.97 2.30
CA LEU A 175 -5.19 -11.49 0.94
C LEU A 175 -4.34 -12.77 0.86
N PHE A 176 -4.14 -13.49 1.95
CA PHE A 176 -3.36 -14.73 1.92
C PHE A 176 -3.97 -15.81 1.01
N ASP A 177 -5.30 -15.87 0.90
CA ASP A 177 -5.97 -16.85 0.03
C ASP A 177 -5.75 -16.52 -1.45
N GLU A 178 -5.84 -15.26 -1.83
CA GLU A 178 -5.55 -14.77 -3.18
C GLU A 178 -4.07 -14.98 -3.54
N VAL A 179 -3.17 -14.78 -2.58
CA VAL A 179 -1.74 -15.04 -2.77
C VAL A 179 -1.50 -16.53 -3.04
N ARG A 180 -2.09 -17.45 -2.26
CA ARG A 180 -2.00 -18.89 -2.50
C ARG A 180 -2.59 -19.27 -3.85
N ALA A 181 -3.78 -18.78 -4.18
CA ALA A 181 -4.43 -19.02 -5.46
C ALA A 181 -3.61 -18.51 -6.65
N SER A 182 -2.81 -17.48 -6.47
CA SER A 182 -1.91 -16.94 -7.51
C SER A 182 -0.73 -17.86 -7.83
N GLY A 183 -0.40 -18.79 -6.92
CA GLY A 183 0.77 -19.65 -7.01
C GLY A 183 2.08 -18.90 -6.78
N ALA A 184 2.06 -17.81 -6.00
CA ALA A 184 3.27 -17.07 -5.65
C ALA A 184 4.17 -17.86 -4.69
N ASP A 185 5.48 -17.79 -4.93
CA ASP A 185 6.50 -18.41 -4.08
C ASP A 185 6.79 -17.56 -2.84
N VAL A 186 6.56 -16.24 -2.94
CA VAL A 186 6.76 -15.27 -1.87
C VAL A 186 5.71 -14.17 -1.94
N TYR A 187 5.33 -13.67 -0.77
CA TYR A 187 4.45 -12.52 -0.60
C TYR A 187 5.17 -11.38 0.10
N VAL A 188 5.19 -10.21 -0.51
CA VAL A 188 5.73 -8.97 0.06
C VAL A 188 4.59 -8.05 0.45
N THR A 189 4.53 -7.70 1.72
CA THR A 189 3.53 -6.78 2.28
C THR A 189 4.12 -6.06 3.50
N SER A 190 3.38 -5.11 4.08
CA SER A 190 3.85 -4.33 5.24
C SER A 190 3.19 -4.79 6.53
N ASP A 191 1.93 -4.43 6.74
CA ASP A 191 1.26 -4.68 8.01
C ASP A 191 0.66 -6.07 8.06
N LEU A 192 1.14 -6.89 8.98
CA LEU A 192 0.58 -8.20 9.28
C LEU A 192 0.24 -8.29 10.78
N ARG A 193 -1.01 -8.67 11.08
CA ARG A 193 -1.41 -9.02 12.44
C ARG A 193 -0.81 -10.38 12.80
N HIS A 194 -0.60 -10.60 14.09
CA HIS A 194 0.07 -11.80 14.62
C HIS A 194 -0.59 -13.11 14.15
N HIS A 195 -1.88 -13.27 14.39
CA HIS A 195 -2.56 -14.54 14.07
C HIS A 195 -2.57 -14.85 12.57
N PRO A 196 -3.00 -13.96 11.64
CA PRO A 196 -2.94 -14.24 10.22
C PRO A 196 -1.54 -14.60 9.73
N ALA A 197 -0.50 -13.93 10.24
CA ALA A 197 0.88 -14.24 9.88
C ALA A 197 1.32 -15.62 10.37
N THR A 198 0.98 -15.98 11.62
CA THR A 198 1.30 -17.28 12.20
C THR A 198 0.58 -18.40 11.47
N ASP A 199 -0.72 -18.23 11.20
CA ASP A 199 -1.53 -19.22 10.49
C ASP A 199 -1.01 -19.43 9.06
N ALA A 200 -0.61 -18.37 8.36
CA ALA A 200 -0.03 -18.45 7.02
C ALA A 200 1.29 -19.25 7.00
N LEU A 201 2.15 -19.06 8.01
CA LEU A 201 3.39 -19.82 8.16
C LEU A 201 3.15 -21.30 8.46
N GLU A 202 2.22 -21.61 9.36
CA GLU A 202 1.88 -22.99 9.71
C GLU A 202 1.22 -23.70 8.53
N GLN A 203 0.36 -23.02 7.78
CA GLN A 203 -0.23 -23.58 6.56
C GLN A 203 0.85 -23.91 5.52
N ALA A 204 1.80 -23.02 5.27
CA ALA A 204 2.89 -23.27 4.33
C ALA A 204 3.77 -24.45 4.76
N ARG A 205 4.09 -24.58 6.05
CA ARG A 205 4.83 -25.72 6.60
C ARG A 205 4.08 -27.04 6.43
N TYR A 206 2.77 -27.02 6.67
CA TYR A 206 1.92 -28.18 6.51
C TYR A 206 1.87 -28.66 5.05
N GLU A 207 1.66 -27.74 4.10
CA GLU A 207 1.66 -28.02 2.67
C GLU A 207 3.00 -28.60 2.20
N ALA A 208 4.11 -28.02 2.61
CA ALA A 208 5.44 -28.56 2.33
C ALA A 208 5.63 -30.00 2.88
N SER A 209 5.07 -30.29 4.07
CA SER A 209 5.12 -31.62 4.67
C SER A 209 4.32 -32.67 3.90
N LEU A 210 3.23 -32.26 3.24
CA LEU A 210 2.43 -33.16 2.40
C LEU A 210 3.19 -33.54 1.11
N LEU A 211 3.86 -32.55 0.48
CA LEU A 211 4.65 -32.79 -0.73
C LEU A 211 5.87 -33.71 -0.48
N SER A 212 6.41 -33.71 0.73
CA SER A 212 7.55 -34.57 1.10
C SER A 212 7.16 -36.02 1.41
N ARG A 213 5.85 -36.33 1.53
CA ARG A 213 5.33 -37.66 1.85
C ARG A 213 4.80 -38.45 0.64
N GLY A 214 4.71 -37.81 -0.53
CA GLY A 214 4.29 -38.43 -1.81
C GLY A 214 5.44 -38.63 -2.75
#